data_b9c8f1d197dfbb7499b42fe9fa321f6d
#
_entry.id   b9c8f1d197dfbb7499b42fe9fa321f6d
#
_cell.length_a   1.000
_cell.length_b   1.000
_cell.length_c   1.000
_cell.angle_alpha   90.00
_cell.angle_beta   90.00
_cell.angle_gamma   90.00
#
_symmetry.space_group_name_H-M   'P 1'
#
loop_
_entity.id
_entity.type
_entity.pdbx_description
1 polymer ?
#
loop_
_entity_poly.entity_id
_entity_poly.type
_entity_poly.pdbx_seq_one_letter_code
_entity_poly.pdbx_strand_id
1 'polypeptide(L)'
;MASADPSEQEQAPLVFETALEHVSAHVPVASPTDRVGEILKTLRATRFDTAAEVAVCDKDRKLKGLVNIEDLLAASEDKLVTELMDPDPPVVGPGIDQEVAAWKAVQHGESTLAVVDSHGCFMGLIPSQRL
;
A
#
# COMPACT_ATOMS: atom_id res chain seq x y z
N MET A 1 -4.44 34.29 18.53
CA MET A 1 -4.50 33.88 18.36
C MET A 1 -4.51 33.14 18.10
N ALA A 2 -4.60 32.97 18.19
CA ALA A 2 -4.63 32.37 18.02
C ALA A 2 -4.78 31.80 17.60
N SER A 3 -4.80 31.99 17.81
CA SER A 3 -5.03 31.51 17.24
C SER A 3 -5.38 30.42 16.96
N ALA A 4 -6.37 30.37 16.72
CA ALA A 4 -6.76 29.07 16.37
C ALA A 4 -5.56 28.36 15.84
N ASP A 5 -5.27 27.15 16.31
CA ASP A 5 -4.16 26.43 15.81
C ASP A 5 -4.47 26.01 14.37
N PRO A 6 -3.83 26.60 13.37
CA PRO A 6 -4.13 26.22 11.99
C PRO A 6 -3.93 24.75 11.72
N SER A 7 -3.04 24.08 12.46
CA SER A 7 -2.79 22.67 12.24
C SER A 7 -3.98 21.80 12.59
N GLU A 8 -4.82 22.19 13.53
CA GLU A 8 -6.02 21.46 13.85
C GLU A 8 -7.06 21.56 12.73
N GLN A 9 -7.21 22.74 12.16
CA GLN A 9 -8.20 22.96 11.12
C GLN A 9 -7.82 22.29 9.82
N GLU A 10 -6.54 22.16 9.58
CA GLU A 10 -6.02 21.62 8.32
C GLU A 10 -5.54 20.18 8.46
N GLN A 11 -5.82 19.55 9.60
CA GLN A 11 -5.23 18.25 9.92
C GLN A 11 -5.50 17.17 8.87
N ALA A 12 -6.73 17.07 8.39
CA ALA A 12 -7.07 16.02 7.43
C ALA A 12 -6.36 16.21 6.09
N PRO A 13 -6.39 17.41 5.45
CA PRO A 13 -5.60 17.62 4.24
C PRO A 13 -4.10 17.48 4.47
N LEU A 14 -3.60 18.00 5.59
CA LEU A 14 -2.17 17.94 5.90
C LEU A 14 -1.71 16.49 6.08
N VAL A 15 -2.54 15.66 6.69
CA VAL A 15 -2.13 14.27 6.91
C VAL A 15 -1.99 13.55 5.60
N PHE A 16 -2.91 13.75 4.66
CA PHE A 16 -2.79 13.13 3.34
C PHE A 16 -1.57 13.67 2.59
N GLU A 17 -1.34 14.97 2.63
CA GLU A 17 -0.17 15.59 2.00
C GLU A 17 1.12 15.05 2.61
N THR A 18 1.15 14.88 3.94
CA THR A 18 2.30 14.29 4.61
C THR A 18 2.53 12.85 4.15
N ALA A 19 1.47 12.09 4.00
CA ALA A 19 1.57 10.73 3.50
C ALA A 19 2.19 10.72 2.10
N LEU A 20 1.77 11.65 1.23
CA LEU A 20 2.34 11.74 -0.12
C LEU A 20 3.82 12.08 -0.09
N GLU A 21 4.26 12.89 0.87
CA GLU A 21 5.68 13.23 1.03
C GLU A 21 6.52 12.01 1.42
N HIS A 22 5.93 11.04 2.08
CA HIS A 22 6.64 9.85 2.56
C HIS A 22 6.36 8.60 1.73
N VAL A 23 5.61 8.75 0.64
CA VAL A 23 5.27 7.60 -0.18
C VAL A 23 6.50 7.08 -0.92
N SER A 24 6.67 5.77 -0.91
CA SER A 24 7.67 5.11 -1.73
C SER A 24 6.96 4.64 -2.99
N ALA A 25 7.32 5.24 -4.12
CA ALA A 25 6.69 4.92 -5.41
C ALA A 25 7.40 3.79 -6.14
N HIS A 26 8.70 3.59 -5.87
CA HIS A 26 9.46 2.51 -6.48
C HIS A 26 9.32 1.24 -5.63
N VAL A 27 8.15 0.64 -5.72
CA VAL A 27 7.77 -0.56 -4.96
C VAL A 27 7.27 -1.62 -5.94
N PRO A 28 7.31 -2.90 -5.56
CA PRO A 28 6.87 -3.95 -6.49
C PRO A 28 5.37 -3.91 -6.71
N VAL A 29 4.98 -4.01 -7.98
CA VAL A 29 3.58 -4.05 -8.39
C VAL A 29 3.40 -5.29 -9.26
N ALA A 30 2.36 -6.05 -8.97
CA ALA A 30 2.03 -7.26 -9.71
C ALA A 30 0.67 -7.12 -10.36
N SER A 31 0.45 -7.89 -11.41
CA SER A 31 -0.85 -8.04 -12.05
C SER A 31 -1.62 -9.16 -11.37
N PRO A 32 -2.96 -9.12 -11.37
CA PRO A 32 -3.75 -10.20 -10.77
C PRO A 32 -3.51 -11.58 -11.40
N THR A 33 -2.97 -11.62 -12.62
CA THR A 33 -2.68 -12.88 -13.31
C THR A 33 -1.26 -13.38 -13.08
N ASP A 34 -0.45 -12.64 -12.33
CA ASP A 34 0.94 -13.04 -12.07
C ASP A 34 1.00 -14.19 -11.07
N ARG A 35 2.00 -15.05 -11.27
CA ARG A 35 2.27 -16.15 -10.35
C ARG A 35 3.40 -15.76 -9.42
N VAL A 36 3.44 -16.41 -8.26
CA VAL A 36 4.44 -16.13 -7.22
C VAL A 36 5.86 -16.16 -7.78
N GLY A 37 6.18 -17.17 -8.59
CA GLY A 37 7.53 -17.30 -9.15
C GLY A 37 7.95 -16.12 -9.99
N GLU A 38 7.02 -15.57 -10.76
CA GLU A 38 7.30 -14.40 -11.60
C GLU A 38 7.60 -13.16 -10.74
N ILE A 39 6.82 -13.01 -9.68
CA ILE A 39 6.99 -11.88 -8.76
C ILE A 39 8.33 -11.99 -8.04
N LEU A 40 8.68 -13.19 -7.56
CA LEU A 40 9.96 -13.41 -6.88
C LEU A 40 11.15 -13.11 -7.81
N LYS A 41 11.03 -13.46 -9.08
CA LYS A 41 12.06 -13.13 -10.07
C LYS A 41 12.27 -11.62 -10.17
N THR A 42 11.17 -10.87 -10.23
CA THR A 42 11.23 -9.41 -10.32
C THR A 42 11.85 -8.83 -9.05
N LEU A 43 11.49 -9.37 -7.89
CA LEU A 43 12.03 -8.90 -6.62
C LEU A 43 13.54 -9.12 -6.53
N ARG A 44 14.05 -10.19 -7.11
CA ARG A 44 15.49 -10.48 -7.11
C ARG A 44 16.25 -9.64 -8.12
N ALA A 45 15.59 -9.24 -9.20
CA ALA A 45 16.24 -8.53 -10.30
C ALA A 45 16.25 -7.02 -10.12
N THR A 46 15.44 -6.47 -9.23
CA THR A 46 15.23 -5.04 -9.08
C THR A 46 15.37 -4.64 -7.63
N ARG A 47 16.08 -3.53 -7.40
CA ARG A 47 16.13 -2.98 -6.05
C ARG A 47 14.99 -1.98 -5.87
N PHE A 48 14.06 -2.32 -5.01
CA PHE A 48 12.93 -1.45 -4.68
C PHE A 48 13.23 -0.64 -3.42
N ASP A 49 12.48 0.44 -3.21
CA ASP A 49 12.57 1.23 -1.99
C ASP A 49 12.15 0.39 -0.78
N THR A 50 11.13 -0.42 -0.97
CA THR A 50 10.70 -1.41 0.00
C THR A 50 10.03 -2.55 -0.76
N ALA A 51 10.20 -3.76 -0.26
CA ALA A 51 9.54 -4.94 -0.80
C ALA A 51 8.79 -5.69 0.30
N ALA A 52 8.48 -4.98 1.39
CA ALA A 52 7.73 -5.58 2.49
C ALA A 52 6.37 -6.08 2.02
N GLU A 53 5.78 -5.39 1.06
CA GLU A 53 4.52 -5.79 0.46
C GLU A 53 4.53 -5.53 -1.05
N VAL A 54 3.78 -6.34 -1.78
CA VAL A 54 3.62 -6.19 -3.23
C VAL A 54 2.19 -5.72 -3.48
N ALA A 55 2.05 -4.66 -4.26
CA ALA A 55 0.73 -4.16 -4.63
C ALA A 55 0.24 -4.92 -5.85
N VAL A 56 -1.00 -5.38 -5.81
CA VAL A 56 -1.62 -6.04 -6.94
C VAL A 56 -2.58 -5.04 -7.58
N CYS A 57 -2.30 -4.67 -8.83
CA CYS A 57 -3.06 -3.65 -9.53
C CYS A 57 -3.54 -4.19 -10.87
N ASP A 58 -4.72 -3.73 -11.31
CA ASP A 58 -5.22 -4.12 -12.61
C ASP A 58 -4.57 -3.25 -13.71
N LYS A 59 -5.01 -3.45 -14.95
CA LYS A 59 -4.45 -2.74 -16.12
C LYS A 59 -4.68 -1.23 -16.04
N ASP A 60 -5.66 -0.78 -15.27
CA ASP A 60 -5.94 0.63 -15.09
C ASP A 60 -5.26 1.20 -13.85
N ARG A 61 -4.32 0.43 -13.28
CA ARG A 61 -3.55 0.78 -12.09
C ARG A 61 -4.38 0.89 -10.81
N LYS A 62 -5.58 0.36 -10.83
CA LYS A 62 -6.41 0.34 -9.63
C LYS A 62 -5.96 -0.77 -8.70
N LEU A 63 -5.83 -0.42 -7.44
CA LEU A 63 -5.37 -1.37 -6.42
C LEU A 63 -6.40 -2.44 -6.17
N LYS A 64 -5.98 -3.70 -6.26
CA LYS A 64 -6.84 -4.85 -6.02
C LYS A 64 -6.52 -5.54 -4.70
N GLY A 65 -5.30 -5.44 -4.23
CA GLY A 65 -4.90 -6.05 -2.97
C GLY A 65 -3.44 -5.82 -2.67
N LEU A 66 -3.03 -6.27 -1.49
CA LEU A 66 -1.64 -6.27 -1.06
C LEU A 66 -1.24 -7.68 -0.65
N VAL A 67 0.01 -8.03 -0.90
CA VAL A 67 0.57 -9.32 -0.51
C VAL A 67 1.82 -9.10 0.32
N ASN A 68 1.90 -9.72 1.50
CA ASN A 68 3.09 -9.66 2.34
C ASN A 68 4.22 -10.46 1.70
N ILE A 69 5.44 -9.96 1.84
CA ILE A 69 6.61 -10.68 1.33
C ILE A 69 6.74 -12.05 1.98
N GLU A 70 6.40 -12.19 3.25
CA GLU A 70 6.46 -13.46 3.96
C GLU A 70 5.57 -14.50 3.30
N ASP A 71 4.39 -14.11 2.89
CA ASP A 71 3.46 -15.03 2.23
C ASP A 71 3.95 -15.45 0.85
N LEU A 72 4.58 -14.52 0.13
CA LEU A 72 5.17 -14.84 -1.16
C LEU A 72 6.31 -15.85 -1.03
N LEU A 73 7.17 -15.64 -0.03
CA LEU A 73 8.32 -16.52 0.18
C LEU A 73 7.90 -17.92 0.59
N ALA A 74 6.79 -18.04 1.31
CA ALA A 74 6.31 -19.33 1.80
C ALA A 74 5.45 -20.09 0.80
N ALA A 75 4.99 -19.42 -0.27
CA ALA A 75 4.06 -20.01 -1.21
C ALA A 75 4.75 -20.77 -2.32
N SER A 76 4.03 -21.70 -2.91
CA SER A 76 4.47 -22.39 -4.11
C SER A 76 4.57 -21.41 -5.29
N GLU A 77 5.60 -21.54 -6.11
CA GLU A 77 5.87 -20.58 -7.19
C GLU A 77 4.79 -20.54 -8.26
N ASP A 78 4.01 -21.59 -8.39
CA ASP A 78 2.94 -21.65 -9.39
C ASP A 78 1.60 -21.13 -8.89
N LYS A 79 1.51 -20.69 -7.65
CA LYS A 79 0.29 -20.08 -7.13
C LYS A 79 0.06 -18.72 -7.75
N LEU A 80 -1.20 -18.38 -7.98
CA LEU A 80 -1.57 -17.04 -8.42
C LEU A 80 -1.49 -16.08 -7.25
N VAL A 81 -1.02 -14.87 -7.52
CA VAL A 81 -0.89 -13.84 -6.48
C VAL A 81 -2.23 -13.53 -5.82
N THR A 82 -3.32 -13.63 -6.57
CA THR A 82 -4.66 -13.36 -6.03
C THR A 82 -5.08 -14.33 -4.94
N GLU A 83 -4.45 -15.50 -4.88
CA GLU A 83 -4.75 -16.48 -3.83
C GLU A 83 -4.11 -16.09 -2.49
N LEU A 84 -3.13 -15.21 -2.53
CA LEU A 84 -2.39 -14.79 -1.34
C LEU A 84 -2.72 -13.38 -0.87
N MET A 85 -3.27 -12.56 -1.75
CA MET A 85 -3.45 -11.15 -1.45
C MET A 85 -4.57 -10.89 -0.46
N ASP A 86 -4.42 -9.81 0.31
CA ASP A 86 -5.51 -9.21 1.06
C ASP A 86 -6.33 -8.39 0.06
N PRO A 87 -7.58 -8.79 -0.23
CA PRO A 87 -8.39 -8.07 -1.23
C PRO A 87 -8.99 -6.77 -0.70
N ASP A 88 -8.86 -6.51 0.60
CA ASP A 88 -9.37 -5.30 1.24
C ASP A 88 -8.27 -4.66 2.08
N PRO A 89 -7.17 -4.21 1.43
CA PRO A 89 -6.04 -3.70 2.18
C PRO A 89 -6.34 -2.31 2.76
N PRO A 90 -5.61 -1.93 3.82
CA PRO A 90 -5.73 -0.56 4.33
C PRO A 90 -5.14 0.42 3.33
N VAL A 91 -5.90 1.47 3.03
CA VAL A 91 -5.47 2.47 2.05
C VAL A 91 -5.57 3.87 2.64
N VAL A 92 -4.77 4.77 2.11
CA VAL A 92 -4.78 6.19 2.43
C VAL A 92 -5.06 6.94 1.13
N GLY A 93 -5.97 7.92 1.19
CA GLY A 93 -6.30 8.70 0.01
C GLY A 93 -7.24 9.84 0.37
N PRO A 94 -7.61 10.65 -0.62
CA PRO A 94 -8.56 11.72 -0.37
C PRO A 94 -9.88 11.18 0.15
N GLY A 95 -10.39 11.76 1.24
CA GLY A 95 -11.65 11.36 1.82
C GLY A 95 -11.62 10.09 2.65
N ILE A 96 -10.45 9.49 2.85
CA ILE A 96 -10.32 8.28 3.64
C ILE A 96 -9.87 8.64 5.05
N ASP A 97 -10.57 8.07 6.04
CA ASP A 97 -10.24 8.27 7.44
C ASP A 97 -8.95 7.53 7.76
N GLN A 98 -7.91 8.27 8.15
CA GLN A 98 -6.62 7.69 8.40
C GLN A 98 -6.53 6.87 9.67
N GLU A 99 -7.33 7.22 10.66
CA GLU A 99 -7.38 6.40 11.88
C GLU A 99 -7.95 5.03 11.56
N VAL A 100 -8.98 4.98 10.71
CA VAL A 100 -9.54 3.71 10.27
C VAL A 100 -8.51 2.92 9.46
N ALA A 101 -7.78 3.58 8.58
CA ALA A 101 -6.76 2.91 7.78
C ALA A 101 -5.65 2.34 8.65
N ALA A 102 -5.16 3.11 9.64
CA ALA A 102 -4.12 2.65 10.54
C ALA A 102 -4.59 1.47 11.38
N TRP A 103 -5.83 1.54 11.91
CA TRP A 103 -6.41 0.45 12.66
C TRP A 103 -6.52 -0.82 11.81
N LYS A 104 -6.95 -0.66 10.58
CA LYS A 104 -7.10 -1.76 9.63
C LYS A 104 -5.75 -2.43 9.34
N ALA A 105 -4.69 -1.63 9.21
CA ALA A 105 -3.34 -2.18 9.02
C ALA A 105 -2.93 -3.07 10.18
N VAL A 106 -3.22 -2.65 11.42
CA VAL A 106 -2.94 -3.47 12.60
C VAL A 106 -3.75 -4.75 12.57
N GLN A 107 -5.04 -4.66 12.25
CA GLN A 107 -5.92 -5.83 12.20
C GLN A 107 -5.50 -6.84 11.14
N HIS A 108 -5.01 -6.37 10.01
CA HIS A 108 -4.60 -7.22 8.90
C HIS A 108 -3.14 -7.65 8.99
N GLY A 109 -2.41 -7.16 10.00
CA GLY A 109 -1.01 -7.51 10.19
C GLY A 109 -0.09 -6.93 9.12
N GLU A 110 -0.47 -5.81 8.54
CA GLU A 110 0.31 -5.21 7.46
C GLU A 110 1.19 -4.08 7.99
N SER A 111 2.43 -4.04 7.52
CA SER A 111 3.42 -3.05 7.96
C SER A 111 3.39 -1.79 7.13
N THR A 112 2.67 -1.79 6.02
CA THR A 112 2.55 -0.63 5.13
C THR A 112 1.10 -0.34 4.82
N LEU A 113 0.85 0.89 4.37
CA LEU A 113 -0.44 1.30 3.86
C LEU A 113 -0.27 1.66 2.39
N ALA A 114 -1.23 1.28 1.57
CA ALA A 114 -1.23 1.69 0.18
C ALA A 114 -1.78 3.10 0.07
N VAL A 115 -1.17 3.90 -0.79
CA VAL A 115 -1.65 5.25 -1.07
C VAL A 115 -2.32 5.22 -2.44
N VAL A 116 -3.55 5.71 -2.50
CA VAL A 116 -4.32 5.76 -3.75
C VAL A 116 -4.79 7.19 -4.01
N ASP A 117 -5.04 7.50 -5.27
CA ASP A 117 -5.60 8.80 -5.64
C ASP A 117 -7.13 8.76 -5.56
N SER A 118 -7.79 9.83 -6.00
CA SER A 118 -9.25 9.94 -5.95
C SER A 118 -9.97 8.93 -6.83
N HIS A 119 -9.28 8.29 -7.75
CA HIS A 119 -9.84 7.27 -8.63
C HIS A 119 -9.52 5.86 -8.17
N GLY A 120 -8.83 5.73 -7.05
CA GLY A 120 -8.43 4.41 -6.55
C GLY A 120 -7.17 3.87 -7.19
N CYS A 121 -6.45 4.69 -7.95
CA CYS A 121 -5.21 4.27 -8.58
C CYS A 121 -4.07 4.27 -7.57
N PHE A 122 -3.25 3.23 -7.63
CA PHE A 122 -2.16 3.04 -6.70
C PHE A 122 -1.04 4.06 -6.94
N MET A 123 -0.58 4.69 -5.86
CA MET A 123 0.48 5.68 -5.92
C MET A 123 1.77 5.23 -5.25
N GLY A 124 1.69 4.31 -4.32
CA GLY A 124 2.86 3.82 -3.59
C GLY A 124 2.49 3.33 -2.21
N LEU A 125 3.52 3.04 -1.42
CA LEU A 125 3.35 2.51 -0.06
C LEU A 125 3.99 3.45 0.95
N ILE A 126 3.41 3.49 2.14
CA ILE A 126 4.02 4.17 3.29
C ILE A 126 3.99 3.22 4.49
N PRO A 127 4.96 3.32 5.41
CA PRO A 127 4.90 2.53 6.63
C PRO A 127 3.70 2.92 7.47
N SER A 128 3.00 1.93 8.05
CA SER A 128 1.79 2.20 8.83
C SER A 128 2.06 3.05 10.07
N GLN A 129 3.26 2.96 10.63
CA GLN A 129 3.62 3.75 11.81
C GLN A 129 3.95 5.21 11.50
N ARG A 130 3.89 5.62 10.24
CA ARG A 130 4.14 7.01 9.86
C ARG A 130 2.88 7.87 9.94
N LEU A 131 1.76 7.30 10.24
CA LEU A 131 0.52 8.05 10.40
C LEU A 131 0.25 8.45 11.88
#